data_01c769faa0b0de1561ad01783b4665fc
#
_entry.id   01c769faa0b0de1561ad01783b4665fc
#
_cell.length_a   1.000
_cell.length_b   1.000
_cell.length_c   1.000
_cell.angle_alpha   90.00
_cell.angle_beta   90.00
_cell.angle_gamma   90.00
#
_symmetry.space_group_name_H-M   'P 1'
#
loop_
_entity.id
_entity.type
_entity.pdbx_description
1 polymer ?
#
loop_
_entity_poly.entity_id
_entity_poly.type
_entity_poly.pdbx_seq_one_letter_code
_entity_poly.pdbx_strand_id
1 'polypeptide(L)'
;SGEIFTGTIEISDAAAPDELSTLLEWADELRSNKVQVWANADTKEEATEARSAGATGIGLCRTEHMFLGDRLPVIRQLLKATNPDERETALEELLEAQQADFEQVLIPMDSLPVTVRLLDAPLHEFLEETEEQNPMLGLRGIRLAITTEDLYRTQTRALIAAVKKRISQGGDPKVEIMVPLVSLEEELTLVVEWIREELNNSPIRIPVGTMIETPRAALIAGALAKHIDFISFGTNDLTQMTFGFSRDDVEVTVINEYIEKELLEKSPFETLDIGGVGQLVTTGITESRKVNPSIKIGICGEHGGDPASIRFLVDAGVDYVSCSPPRIPIARLISSQILLDM
;
A
#
# COMPACT_ATOMS: atom_id res chain seq x y z
N SER A 1 -6.58 -4.65 -30.40
CA SER A 1 -6.27 -4.06 -31.69
C SER A 1 -5.42 -2.82 -31.44
N GLY A 2 -4.31 -2.66 -32.14
CA GLY A 2 -3.41 -1.51 -32.01
C GLY A 2 -3.83 -0.28 -32.84
N GLU A 3 -5.11 0.04 -32.88
CA GLU A 3 -5.64 1.16 -33.63
C GLU A 3 -5.45 2.48 -32.88
N ILE A 4 -4.87 3.49 -33.54
CA ILE A 4 -4.71 4.84 -33.02
C ILE A 4 -5.75 5.74 -33.70
N PHE A 5 -6.59 6.38 -32.91
CA PHE A 5 -7.61 7.30 -33.40
C PHE A 5 -7.14 8.75 -33.24
N THR A 6 -7.41 9.61 -34.23
CA THR A 6 -7.20 11.07 -34.10
C THR A 6 -8.53 11.73 -33.74
N GLY A 7 -8.56 12.48 -32.64
CA GLY A 7 -9.74 13.17 -32.16
C GLY A 7 -10.24 12.65 -30.80
N THR A 8 -11.28 13.27 -30.29
CA THR A 8 -11.93 12.84 -29.03
C THR A 8 -12.91 11.71 -29.37
N ILE A 9 -12.67 10.53 -28.82
CA ILE A 9 -13.63 9.43 -28.86
C ILE A 9 -14.55 9.60 -27.65
N GLU A 10 -15.85 9.64 -27.86
CA GLU A 10 -16.81 9.54 -26.75
C GLU A 10 -16.70 8.12 -26.17
N ILE A 11 -16.18 8.04 -24.97
CA ILE A 11 -16.21 6.81 -24.16
C ILE A 11 -17.62 6.74 -23.60
N SER A 12 -18.43 5.80 -24.05
CA SER A 12 -19.68 5.50 -23.39
C SER A 12 -19.37 4.73 -22.11
N ASP A 13 -19.78 5.26 -20.96
CA ASP A 13 -19.91 4.49 -19.74
C ASP A 13 -21.00 3.43 -19.97
N ALA A 14 -20.61 2.31 -20.58
CA ALA A 14 -21.50 1.16 -20.65
C ALA A 14 -21.66 0.67 -19.20
N ALA A 15 -22.85 0.86 -18.65
CA ALA A 15 -23.20 0.27 -17.35
C ALA A 15 -22.89 -1.25 -17.41
N ALA A 16 -22.25 -1.76 -16.39
CA ALA A 16 -22.00 -3.20 -16.30
C ALA A 16 -23.35 -3.95 -16.39
N PRO A 17 -23.41 -5.05 -17.16
CA PRO A 17 -24.64 -5.86 -17.23
C PRO A 17 -25.09 -6.30 -15.85
N ASP A 18 -26.42 -6.37 -15.61
CA ASP A 18 -26.98 -6.82 -14.33
C ASP A 18 -26.50 -8.24 -13.95
N GLU A 19 -26.25 -9.08 -14.96
CA GLU A 19 -25.70 -10.43 -14.81
C GLU A 19 -24.29 -10.43 -14.18
N LEU A 20 -23.47 -9.43 -14.53
CA LEU A 20 -22.15 -9.29 -13.91
C LEU A 20 -22.26 -8.96 -12.43
N SER A 21 -23.18 -8.08 -12.05
CA SER A 21 -23.43 -7.74 -10.65
C SER A 21 -23.85 -8.98 -9.85
N THR A 22 -24.78 -9.77 -10.39
CA THR A 22 -25.22 -11.03 -9.78
C THR A 22 -24.08 -12.04 -9.63
N LEU A 23 -23.24 -12.19 -10.67
CA LEU A 23 -22.09 -13.09 -10.63
C LEU A 23 -21.08 -12.65 -9.55
N LEU A 24 -20.85 -11.36 -9.42
CA LEU A 24 -19.93 -10.82 -8.40
C LEU A 24 -20.51 -10.93 -6.97
N GLU A 25 -21.82 -10.85 -6.79
CA GLU A 25 -22.47 -11.12 -5.49
C GLU A 25 -22.25 -12.58 -5.09
N TRP A 26 -22.46 -13.55 -5.97
CA TRP A 26 -22.16 -14.96 -5.70
C TRP A 26 -20.66 -15.19 -5.39
N ALA A 27 -19.79 -14.49 -6.11
CA ALA A 27 -18.36 -14.54 -5.83
C ALA A 27 -18.05 -14.04 -4.42
N ASP A 28 -18.69 -12.97 -3.98
CA ASP A 28 -18.50 -12.41 -2.63
C ASP A 28 -19.02 -13.33 -1.52
N GLU A 29 -20.14 -14.00 -1.72
CA GLU A 29 -20.68 -14.98 -0.77
C GLU A 29 -19.68 -16.13 -0.53
N LEU A 30 -19.01 -16.60 -1.59
CA LEU A 30 -18.04 -17.70 -1.49
C LEU A 30 -16.75 -17.29 -0.76
N ARG A 31 -16.25 -16.08 -1.00
CA ARG A 31 -14.93 -15.63 -0.49
C ARG A 31 -14.98 -14.89 0.83
N SER A 32 -16.12 -14.33 1.24
CA SER A 32 -16.25 -13.32 2.30
C SER A 32 -15.60 -13.70 3.65
N ASN A 33 -15.57 -14.98 3.98
CA ASN A 33 -14.98 -15.49 5.22
C ASN A 33 -13.57 -16.07 5.06
N LYS A 34 -12.96 -15.97 3.88
CA LYS A 34 -11.66 -16.59 3.58
C LYS A 34 -10.63 -15.58 3.07
N VAL A 35 -10.96 -14.85 2.03
CA VAL A 35 -10.08 -13.83 1.46
C VAL A 35 -10.86 -12.56 1.09
N GLN A 36 -10.37 -11.41 1.53
CA GLN A 36 -10.99 -10.12 1.22
C GLN A 36 -10.37 -9.54 -0.06
N VAL A 37 -11.14 -8.73 -0.79
CA VAL A 37 -10.64 -7.92 -1.90
C VAL A 37 -10.74 -6.47 -1.51
N TRP A 38 -9.58 -5.85 -1.37
CA TRP A 38 -9.40 -4.45 -1.01
C TRP A 38 -8.88 -3.65 -2.20
N ALA A 39 -8.82 -2.35 -2.07
CA ALA A 39 -8.33 -1.45 -3.10
C ALA A 39 -7.04 -0.76 -2.69
N ASN A 40 -6.24 -0.37 -3.69
CA ASN A 40 -5.26 0.70 -3.58
C ASN A 40 -5.95 1.99 -3.99
N ALA A 41 -6.06 2.96 -3.10
CA ALA A 41 -6.74 4.23 -3.36
C ALA A 41 -6.16 5.31 -2.45
N ASP A 42 -5.77 6.44 -3.06
CA ASP A 42 -5.04 7.53 -2.41
C ASP A 42 -5.89 8.80 -2.30
N THR A 43 -7.01 8.87 -3.05
CA THR A 43 -7.93 10.00 -3.10
C THR A 43 -9.37 9.61 -2.73
N LYS A 44 -10.21 10.62 -2.47
CA LYS A 44 -11.64 10.41 -2.24
C LYS A 44 -12.34 9.78 -3.43
N GLU A 45 -11.98 10.22 -4.62
CA GLU A 45 -12.55 9.76 -5.88
C GLU A 45 -12.23 8.28 -6.08
N GLU A 46 -10.96 7.88 -5.94
CA GLU A 46 -10.53 6.49 -6.04
C GLU A 46 -11.16 5.60 -4.95
N ALA A 47 -11.25 6.11 -3.71
CA ALA A 47 -11.90 5.39 -2.62
C ALA A 47 -13.41 5.18 -2.87
N THR A 48 -14.07 6.17 -3.48
CA THR A 48 -15.48 6.07 -3.89
C THR A 48 -15.66 5.05 -5.01
N GLU A 49 -14.80 5.08 -6.02
CA GLU A 49 -14.78 4.11 -7.13
C GLU A 49 -14.53 2.70 -6.61
N ALA A 50 -13.53 2.53 -5.74
CA ALA A 50 -13.19 1.27 -5.11
C ALA A 50 -14.38 0.65 -4.37
N ARG A 51 -15.06 1.45 -3.54
CA ARG A 51 -16.27 0.99 -2.83
C ARG A 51 -17.38 0.61 -3.79
N SER A 52 -17.60 1.40 -4.84
CA SER A 52 -18.60 1.12 -5.87
C SER A 52 -18.30 -0.17 -6.66
N ALA A 53 -17.02 -0.47 -6.88
CA ALA A 53 -16.56 -1.72 -7.49
C ALA A 53 -16.67 -2.96 -6.57
N GLY A 54 -17.01 -2.76 -5.28
CA GLY A 54 -17.20 -3.81 -4.29
C GLY A 54 -15.96 -4.15 -3.46
N ALA A 55 -14.99 -3.24 -3.36
CA ALA A 55 -13.90 -3.37 -2.40
C ALA A 55 -14.42 -3.34 -0.97
N THR A 56 -13.89 -4.23 -0.12
CA THR A 56 -14.25 -4.33 1.30
C THR A 56 -13.25 -3.62 2.22
N GLY A 57 -12.35 -2.83 1.67
CA GLY A 57 -11.38 -2.00 2.37
C GLY A 57 -10.40 -1.33 1.42
N ILE A 58 -9.52 -0.50 1.96
CA ILE A 58 -8.33 0.03 1.29
C ILE A 58 -7.11 -0.63 1.93
N GLY A 59 -6.37 -1.42 1.15
CA GLY A 59 -5.16 -2.11 1.60
C GLY A 59 -3.89 -1.28 1.44
N LEU A 60 -3.97 -0.22 0.64
CA LEU A 60 -2.91 0.77 0.48
C LEU A 60 -3.49 2.14 0.15
N CYS A 61 -3.32 3.07 1.09
CA CYS A 61 -3.43 4.51 0.85
C CYS A 61 -2.02 5.09 1.00
N ARG A 62 -1.46 5.58 -0.12
CA ARG A 62 -0.13 6.18 -0.17
C ARG A 62 -0.23 7.64 0.23
N THR A 63 0.69 8.06 1.08
CA THR A 63 0.72 9.47 1.52
C THR A 63 1.60 10.35 0.65
N GLU A 64 2.44 9.81 -0.22
CA GLU A 64 3.30 10.55 -1.14
C GLU A 64 2.51 11.49 -2.04
N HIS A 65 1.40 11.01 -2.57
CA HIS A 65 0.53 11.81 -3.43
C HIS A 65 -0.05 13.04 -2.71
N MET A 66 -0.18 12.97 -1.38
CA MET A 66 -0.63 14.08 -0.55
C MET A 66 0.43 15.19 -0.40
N PHE A 67 1.68 14.95 -0.81
CA PHE A 67 2.79 15.92 -0.77
C PHE A 67 3.11 16.55 -2.12
N LEU A 68 2.46 16.12 -3.20
CA LEU A 68 2.71 16.63 -4.55
C LEU A 68 1.86 17.88 -4.86
N GLY A 69 2.14 18.52 -5.99
CA GLY A 69 1.44 19.72 -6.44
C GLY A 69 1.67 20.93 -5.52
N ASP A 70 0.61 21.56 -5.10
CA ASP A 70 0.64 22.81 -4.29
C ASP A 70 1.24 22.61 -2.88
N ARG A 71 1.42 21.37 -2.44
CA ARG A 71 1.96 21.02 -1.12
C ARG A 71 3.45 20.70 -1.12
N LEU A 72 4.05 20.54 -2.30
CA LEU A 72 5.48 20.29 -2.43
C LEU A 72 6.37 21.34 -1.69
N PRO A 73 6.02 22.64 -1.63
CA PRO A 73 6.79 23.61 -0.86
C PRO A 73 6.87 23.29 0.64
N VAL A 74 5.82 22.76 1.25
CA VAL A 74 5.78 22.46 2.69
C VAL A 74 6.75 21.35 3.08
N ILE A 75 6.73 20.23 2.34
CA ILE A 75 7.69 19.15 2.59
C ILE A 75 9.14 19.57 2.29
N ARG A 76 9.34 20.37 1.24
CA ARG A 76 10.66 20.95 0.93
C ARG A 76 11.17 21.85 2.06
N GLN A 77 10.30 22.67 2.65
CA GLN A 77 10.64 23.51 3.80
C GLN A 77 11.03 22.65 5.00
N LEU A 78 10.27 21.62 5.33
CA LEU A 78 10.59 20.69 6.41
C LEU A 78 11.95 20.02 6.22
N LEU A 79 12.21 19.49 5.02
CA LEU A 79 13.46 18.79 4.71
C LEU A 79 14.70 19.71 4.67
N LYS A 80 14.49 21.01 4.39
CA LYS A 80 15.56 22.02 4.33
C LYS A 80 15.70 22.86 5.61
N ALA A 81 14.75 22.73 6.55
CA ALA A 81 14.75 23.56 7.76
C ALA A 81 16.02 23.35 8.60
N THR A 82 16.72 24.44 8.85
CA THR A 82 17.98 24.43 9.64
C THR A 82 17.78 24.97 11.05
N ASN A 83 16.66 25.62 11.33
CA ASN A 83 16.32 26.12 12.67
C ASN A 83 14.99 25.51 13.18
N PRO A 84 14.82 25.45 14.51
CA PRO A 84 13.63 24.86 15.12
C PRO A 84 12.31 25.53 14.74
N ASP A 85 12.27 26.86 14.66
CA ASP A 85 11.03 27.62 14.41
C ASP A 85 10.49 27.37 13.00
N GLU A 86 11.38 27.36 11.98
CA GLU A 86 11.02 27.01 10.59
C GLU A 86 10.52 25.57 10.49
N ARG A 87 11.17 24.66 11.25
CA ARG A 87 10.79 23.26 11.29
C ARG A 87 9.41 23.08 11.91
N GLU A 88 9.13 23.73 13.05
CA GLU A 88 7.84 23.67 13.73
C GLU A 88 6.73 24.20 12.83
N THR A 89 6.92 25.36 12.19
CA THR A 89 5.95 25.92 11.23
C THR A 89 5.65 24.94 10.08
N ALA A 90 6.67 24.34 9.49
CA ALA A 90 6.47 23.37 8.40
C ALA A 90 5.73 22.10 8.87
N LEU A 91 5.97 21.63 10.10
CA LEU A 91 5.26 20.49 10.67
C LEU A 91 3.79 20.80 10.96
N GLU A 92 3.46 22.00 11.41
CA GLU A 92 2.08 22.46 11.62
C GLU A 92 1.31 22.53 10.30
N GLU A 93 1.89 23.15 9.27
CA GLU A 93 1.29 23.22 7.93
C GLU A 93 1.10 21.81 7.33
N LEU A 94 2.06 20.91 7.55
CA LEU A 94 1.98 19.54 7.11
C LEU A 94 0.84 18.79 7.79
N LEU A 95 0.70 18.96 9.11
CA LEU A 95 -0.35 18.33 9.89
C LEU A 95 -1.73 18.74 9.38
N GLU A 96 -1.99 20.04 9.20
CA GLU A 96 -3.26 20.56 8.71
C GLU A 96 -3.58 20.03 7.30
N ALA A 97 -2.60 20.05 6.41
CA ALA A 97 -2.76 19.59 5.05
C ALA A 97 -3.11 18.09 4.99
N GLN A 98 -2.35 17.24 5.69
CA GLN A 98 -2.59 15.81 5.69
C GLN A 98 -3.88 15.42 6.42
N GLN A 99 -4.23 16.10 7.51
CA GLN A 99 -5.52 15.89 8.16
C GLN A 99 -6.66 16.08 7.15
N ALA A 100 -6.62 17.13 6.35
CA ALA A 100 -7.66 17.41 5.36
C ALA A 100 -7.76 16.29 4.30
N ASP A 101 -6.61 15.72 3.87
CA ASP A 101 -6.59 14.62 2.91
C ASP A 101 -7.13 13.32 3.48
N PHE A 102 -6.68 12.95 4.67
CA PHE A 102 -7.20 11.76 5.36
C PHE A 102 -8.71 11.84 5.57
N GLU A 103 -9.25 13.01 5.95
CA GLU A 103 -10.69 13.21 6.06
C GLU A 103 -11.42 12.87 4.75
N GLN A 104 -10.88 13.28 3.59
CA GLN A 104 -11.51 13.02 2.30
C GLN A 104 -11.53 11.51 1.96
N VAL A 105 -10.43 10.80 2.20
CA VAL A 105 -10.34 9.35 1.94
C VAL A 105 -11.23 8.56 2.90
N LEU A 106 -11.36 8.97 4.16
CA LEU A 106 -12.15 8.25 5.16
C LEU A 106 -13.65 8.34 4.93
N ILE A 107 -14.17 9.44 4.35
CA ILE A 107 -15.61 9.66 4.14
C ILE A 107 -16.27 8.50 3.35
N PRO A 108 -15.81 8.11 2.16
CA PRO A 108 -16.42 7.02 1.40
C PRO A 108 -16.21 5.64 2.02
N MET A 109 -15.28 5.51 2.98
CA MET A 109 -14.88 4.22 3.55
C MET A 109 -15.41 3.96 4.96
N ASP A 110 -16.41 4.70 5.42
CA ASP A 110 -17.00 4.45 6.73
C ASP A 110 -17.37 2.97 6.93
N SER A 111 -17.03 2.43 8.10
CA SER A 111 -17.17 1.04 8.53
C SER A 111 -16.26 0.04 7.79
N LEU A 112 -15.47 0.48 6.83
CA LEU A 112 -14.51 -0.35 6.09
C LEU A 112 -13.06 0.03 6.47
N PRO A 113 -12.13 -0.93 6.54
CA PRO A 113 -10.74 -0.66 6.89
C PRO A 113 -10.03 0.17 5.82
N VAL A 114 -9.18 1.10 6.28
CA VAL A 114 -8.29 1.91 5.45
C VAL A 114 -6.87 1.80 6.01
N THR A 115 -5.99 1.17 5.28
CA THR A 115 -4.57 1.05 5.64
C THR A 115 -3.79 2.22 5.05
N VAL A 116 -3.35 3.14 5.91
CA VAL A 116 -2.55 4.30 5.53
C VAL A 116 -1.07 3.96 5.64
N ARG A 117 -0.35 4.01 4.53
CA ARG A 117 1.11 3.87 4.50
C ARG A 117 1.75 5.23 4.81
N LEU A 118 2.60 5.28 5.83
CA LEU A 118 3.39 6.47 6.10
C LEU A 118 4.35 6.76 4.94
N LEU A 119 4.83 7.99 4.85
CA LEU A 119 5.59 8.49 3.70
C LEU A 119 6.74 7.57 3.27
N ASP A 120 6.78 7.26 1.97
CA ASP A 120 7.76 6.36 1.36
C ASP A 120 8.27 6.87 0.02
N ALA A 121 8.36 8.15 -0.20
CA ALA A 121 8.97 8.70 -1.41
C ALA A 121 10.47 8.94 -1.22
N PRO A 122 11.29 8.64 -2.24
CA PRO A 122 12.70 9.02 -2.24
C PRO A 122 12.85 10.55 -2.34
N LEU A 123 13.96 11.07 -1.82
CA LEU A 123 14.17 12.53 -1.71
C LEU A 123 14.11 13.29 -3.04
N HIS A 124 14.47 12.65 -4.16
CA HIS A 124 14.45 13.32 -5.48
C HIS A 124 13.04 13.67 -5.97
N GLU A 125 11.98 13.05 -5.41
CA GLU A 125 10.62 13.47 -5.71
C GLU A 125 10.25 14.82 -5.08
N PHE A 126 10.94 15.19 -3.99
CA PHE A 126 10.69 16.43 -3.27
C PHE A 126 11.76 17.50 -3.55
N LEU A 127 13.01 17.10 -3.73
CA LEU A 127 14.15 18.00 -3.89
C LEU A 127 14.70 17.93 -5.32
N GLU A 128 14.95 19.08 -5.94
CA GLU A 128 15.47 19.18 -7.31
C GLU A 128 16.90 18.67 -7.43
N GLU A 129 17.68 18.78 -6.36
CA GLU A 129 19.05 18.30 -6.28
C GLU A 129 19.21 17.40 -5.07
N THR A 130 19.61 16.16 -5.30
CA THR A 130 20.01 15.21 -4.27
C THR A 130 21.39 14.65 -4.60
N GLU A 131 22.22 14.45 -3.56
CA GLU A 131 23.54 13.83 -3.72
C GLU A 131 23.46 12.28 -3.77
N GLU A 132 22.27 11.72 -3.67
CA GLU A 132 22.06 10.27 -3.66
C GLU A 132 22.30 9.67 -5.06
N GLN A 133 23.20 8.70 -5.14
CA GLN A 133 23.47 7.98 -6.39
C GLN A 133 22.40 6.95 -6.73
N ASN A 134 21.71 6.40 -5.73
CA ASN A 134 20.62 5.45 -5.90
C ASN A 134 19.48 5.77 -4.93
N PRO A 135 18.63 6.76 -5.24
CA PRO A 135 17.58 7.23 -4.35
C PRO A 135 16.55 6.16 -3.95
N MET A 136 16.28 5.18 -4.82
CA MET A 136 15.34 4.10 -4.53
C MET A 136 15.83 3.17 -3.39
N LEU A 137 17.14 3.07 -3.19
CA LEU A 137 17.77 2.30 -2.11
C LEU A 137 18.35 3.19 -1.00
N GLY A 138 18.17 4.49 -1.09
CA GLY A 138 18.71 5.51 -0.21
C GLY A 138 17.78 5.92 0.92
N LEU A 139 17.68 7.23 1.13
CA LEU A 139 16.94 7.86 2.21
C LEU A 139 15.45 8.01 1.84
N ARG A 140 14.68 6.97 2.08
CA ARG A 140 13.23 6.94 1.90
C ARG A 140 12.56 6.06 2.98
N GLY A 141 11.25 6.15 3.11
CA GLY A 141 10.45 5.34 4.01
C GLY A 141 10.93 5.44 5.47
N ILE A 142 11.05 4.31 6.14
CA ILE A 142 11.48 4.26 7.55
C ILE A 142 12.87 4.88 7.75
N ARG A 143 13.77 4.81 6.76
CA ARG A 143 15.11 5.40 6.87
C ARG A 143 15.05 6.92 6.96
N LEU A 144 14.17 7.56 6.18
CA LEU A 144 13.92 8.99 6.27
C LEU A 144 13.28 9.35 7.62
N ALA A 145 12.34 8.53 8.11
CA ALA A 145 11.72 8.74 9.40
C ALA A 145 12.73 8.70 10.56
N ILE A 146 13.68 7.76 10.54
CA ILE A 146 14.72 7.67 11.59
C ILE A 146 15.60 8.92 11.62
N THR A 147 15.86 9.54 10.48
CA THR A 147 16.62 10.80 10.40
C THR A 147 15.76 12.04 10.62
N THR A 148 14.42 11.89 10.57
CA THR A 148 13.43 12.97 10.68
C THR A 148 12.21 12.46 11.46
N GLU A 149 12.41 12.15 12.74
CA GLU A 149 11.41 11.53 13.63
C GLU A 149 10.06 12.24 13.62
N ASP A 150 10.06 13.58 13.63
CA ASP A 150 8.85 14.40 13.66
C ASP A 150 7.92 14.14 12.47
N LEU A 151 8.45 13.67 11.33
CA LEU A 151 7.67 13.42 10.13
C LEU A 151 6.59 12.36 10.38
N TYR A 152 6.97 11.17 10.86
CA TYR A 152 5.99 10.09 11.11
C TYR A 152 5.11 10.37 12.33
N ARG A 153 5.63 11.07 13.34
CA ARG A 153 4.81 11.56 14.47
C ARG A 153 3.73 12.53 13.98
N THR A 154 4.08 13.48 13.11
CA THR A 154 3.13 14.44 12.55
C THR A 154 2.09 13.78 11.66
N GLN A 155 2.48 12.83 10.80
CA GLN A 155 1.52 12.04 10.01
C GLN A 155 0.54 11.26 10.90
N THR A 156 1.05 10.66 11.98
CA THR A 156 0.20 9.94 12.95
C THR A 156 -0.78 10.90 13.64
N ARG A 157 -0.34 12.08 14.07
CA ARG A 157 -1.21 13.12 14.67
C ARG A 157 -2.28 13.60 13.69
N ALA A 158 -1.91 13.84 12.44
CA ALA A 158 -2.85 14.25 11.39
C ALA A 158 -3.94 13.20 11.16
N LEU A 159 -3.56 11.92 11.12
CA LEU A 159 -4.51 10.81 10.98
C LEU A 159 -5.44 10.70 12.20
N ILE A 160 -4.93 10.85 13.42
CA ILE A 160 -5.75 10.87 14.64
C ILE A 160 -6.74 12.05 14.62
N ALA A 161 -6.31 13.22 14.16
CA ALA A 161 -7.17 14.40 14.04
C ALA A 161 -8.30 14.18 13.02
N ALA A 162 -7.99 13.58 11.87
CA ALA A 162 -8.98 13.21 10.85
C ALA A 162 -10.00 12.18 11.39
N VAL A 163 -9.53 11.16 12.12
CA VAL A 163 -10.39 10.16 12.78
C VAL A 163 -11.32 10.83 13.79
N LYS A 164 -10.80 11.70 14.68
CA LYS A 164 -11.61 12.44 15.65
C LYS A 164 -12.69 13.26 14.97
N LYS A 165 -12.32 13.97 13.91
CA LYS A 165 -13.26 14.80 13.14
C LYS A 165 -14.33 13.94 12.47
N ARG A 166 -13.95 12.80 11.84
CA ARG A 166 -14.92 11.90 11.20
C ARG A 166 -15.92 11.34 12.21
N ILE A 167 -15.47 10.92 13.40
CA ILE A 167 -16.34 10.46 14.49
C ILE A 167 -17.28 11.57 14.93
N SER A 168 -16.79 12.81 15.10
CA SER A 168 -17.64 13.94 15.50
C SER A 168 -18.74 14.28 14.49
N GLN A 169 -18.54 13.90 13.22
CA GLN A 169 -19.51 14.02 12.14
C GLN A 169 -20.47 12.83 12.03
N GLY A 170 -20.38 11.85 12.95
CA GLY A 170 -21.24 10.66 12.99
C GLY A 170 -20.75 9.51 12.10
N GLY A 171 -19.51 9.55 11.58
CA GLY A 171 -18.91 8.47 10.83
C GLY A 171 -18.30 7.38 11.72
N ASP A 172 -17.92 6.26 11.09
CA ASP A 172 -17.30 5.09 11.71
C ASP A 172 -15.98 4.71 11.00
N PRO A 173 -14.91 5.53 11.14
CA PRO A 173 -13.64 5.26 10.49
C PRO A 173 -12.96 4.03 11.09
N LYS A 174 -12.48 3.13 10.23
CA LYS A 174 -11.63 1.98 10.58
C LYS A 174 -10.26 2.17 9.93
N VAL A 175 -9.26 2.54 10.71
CA VAL A 175 -7.95 2.96 10.18
C VAL A 175 -6.86 2.05 10.68
N GLU A 176 -5.85 1.82 9.85
CA GLU A 176 -4.63 1.09 10.15
C GLU A 176 -3.42 1.89 9.66
N ILE A 177 -2.31 1.84 10.40
CA ILE A 177 -1.05 2.50 10.01
C ILE A 177 -0.06 1.45 9.53
N MET A 178 0.56 1.68 8.38
CA MET A 178 1.55 0.79 7.78
C MET A 178 2.90 1.49 7.63
N VAL A 179 3.94 0.90 8.23
CA VAL A 179 5.32 1.41 8.14
C VAL A 179 6.01 0.80 6.92
N PRO A 180 6.49 1.60 5.96
CA PRO A 180 7.13 1.13 4.73
C PRO A 180 8.63 0.83 4.89
N LEU A 181 9.19 0.07 3.96
CA LEU A 181 10.62 -0.12 3.68
C LEU A 181 11.45 -0.67 4.85
N VAL A 182 10.82 -1.41 5.74
CA VAL A 182 11.47 -2.01 6.91
C VAL A 182 12.49 -3.07 6.48
N SER A 183 13.64 -3.06 7.15
CA SER A 183 14.71 -4.06 6.95
C SER A 183 15.26 -4.60 8.26
N LEU A 184 15.07 -3.91 9.41
CA LEU A 184 15.57 -4.30 10.72
C LEU A 184 14.43 -4.39 11.74
N GLU A 185 14.53 -5.33 12.70
CA GLU A 185 13.58 -5.43 13.82
C GLU A 185 13.64 -4.17 14.71
N GLU A 186 14.86 -3.68 14.94
CA GLU A 186 15.14 -2.52 15.81
C GLU A 186 14.57 -1.23 15.24
N GLU A 187 14.69 -0.99 13.92
CA GLU A 187 14.12 0.22 13.30
C GLU A 187 12.59 0.20 13.34
N LEU A 188 11.98 -0.97 13.11
CA LEU A 188 10.52 -1.11 13.22
C LEU A 188 10.06 -0.87 14.66
N THR A 189 10.73 -1.48 15.63
CA THR A 189 10.37 -1.34 17.04
C THR A 189 10.40 0.13 17.46
N LEU A 190 11.47 0.85 17.12
CA LEU A 190 11.63 2.26 17.43
C LEU A 190 10.49 3.12 16.83
N VAL A 191 10.19 2.93 15.54
CA VAL A 191 9.14 3.69 14.87
C VAL A 191 7.74 3.32 15.39
N VAL A 192 7.49 2.05 15.69
CA VAL A 192 6.22 1.59 16.30
C VAL A 192 6.03 2.19 17.70
N GLU A 193 7.10 2.36 18.48
CA GLU A 193 7.03 3.06 19.78
C GLU A 193 6.59 4.51 19.60
N TRP A 194 7.16 5.26 18.65
CA TRP A 194 6.76 6.64 18.36
C TRP A 194 5.29 6.73 17.95
N ILE A 195 4.86 5.85 17.05
CA ILE A 195 3.46 5.81 16.61
C ILE A 195 2.54 5.52 17.79
N ARG A 196 2.84 4.53 18.63
CA ARG A 196 2.02 4.15 19.80
C ARG A 196 1.94 5.25 20.85
N GLU A 197 3.00 6.02 21.06
CA GLU A 197 2.98 7.20 21.93
C GLU A 197 1.94 8.22 21.45
N GLU A 198 1.89 8.52 20.14
CA GLU A 198 0.89 9.41 19.58
C GLU A 198 -0.54 8.81 19.64
N LEU A 199 -0.66 7.50 19.43
CA LEU A 199 -1.94 6.78 19.48
C LEU A 199 -2.60 6.75 20.85
N ASN A 200 -1.89 7.04 21.94
CA ASN A 200 -2.48 7.19 23.27
C ASN A 200 -3.56 8.29 23.30
N ASN A 201 -3.53 9.21 22.35
CA ASN A 201 -4.53 10.27 22.18
C ASN A 201 -5.65 9.90 21.19
N SER A 202 -5.65 8.70 20.60
CA SER A 202 -6.67 8.26 19.64
C SER A 202 -7.97 7.88 20.38
N PRO A 203 -9.14 8.24 19.83
CA PRO A 203 -10.45 7.83 20.38
C PRO A 203 -10.80 6.37 20.03
N ILE A 204 -10.06 5.76 19.11
CA ILE A 204 -10.22 4.36 18.70
C ILE A 204 -8.87 3.65 18.71
N ARG A 205 -8.91 2.31 18.78
CA ARG A 205 -7.72 1.51 18.55
C ARG A 205 -7.37 1.56 17.05
N ILE A 206 -6.13 1.93 16.75
CA ILE A 206 -5.57 1.92 15.40
C ILE A 206 -4.47 0.84 15.36
N PRO A 207 -4.67 -0.25 14.59
CA PRO A 207 -3.63 -1.25 14.39
C PRO A 207 -2.41 -0.66 13.69
N VAL A 208 -1.22 -1.14 14.06
CA VAL A 208 0.05 -0.75 13.42
C VAL A 208 0.67 -1.99 12.80
N GLY A 209 1.02 -1.90 11.52
CA GLY A 209 1.65 -2.97 10.77
C GLY A 209 2.83 -2.48 9.93
N THR A 210 3.38 -3.36 9.13
CA THR A 210 4.49 -3.02 8.24
C THR A 210 4.29 -3.57 6.84
N MET A 211 4.90 -2.92 5.86
CA MET A 211 5.06 -3.45 4.52
C MET A 211 6.28 -4.37 4.46
N ILE A 212 6.07 -5.58 3.96
CA ILE A 212 7.16 -6.52 3.65
C ILE A 212 7.51 -6.35 2.18
N GLU A 213 8.55 -5.58 1.91
CA GLU A 213 8.93 -5.20 0.55
C GLU A 213 10.44 -5.23 0.30
N THR A 214 11.22 -5.59 1.34
CA THR A 214 12.62 -5.94 1.19
C THR A 214 12.80 -7.44 1.37
N PRO A 215 13.72 -8.12 0.63
CA PRO A 215 14.01 -9.54 0.84
C PRO A 215 14.40 -9.83 2.28
N ARG A 216 15.13 -8.93 2.94
CA ARG A 216 15.51 -9.09 4.34
C ARG A 216 14.30 -9.10 5.28
N ALA A 217 13.33 -8.18 5.08
CA ALA A 217 12.09 -8.16 5.87
C ALA A 217 11.31 -9.47 5.75
N ALA A 218 11.22 -10.03 4.54
CA ALA A 218 10.55 -11.31 4.30
C ALA A 218 11.24 -12.46 5.09
N LEU A 219 12.56 -12.48 5.14
CA LEU A 219 13.35 -13.50 5.87
C LEU A 219 13.21 -13.36 7.39
N ILE A 220 13.02 -12.15 7.92
CA ILE A 220 12.89 -11.90 9.37
C ILE A 220 11.44 -11.59 9.78
N ALA A 221 10.45 -11.89 8.93
CA ALA A 221 9.06 -11.51 9.16
C ALA A 221 8.50 -12.04 10.49
N GLY A 222 8.95 -13.20 10.95
CA GLY A 222 8.61 -13.72 12.29
C GLY A 222 9.12 -12.84 13.43
N ALA A 223 10.30 -12.23 13.30
CA ALA A 223 10.80 -11.28 14.30
C ALA A 223 9.96 -9.99 14.29
N LEU A 224 9.66 -9.46 13.10
CA LEU A 224 8.83 -8.27 12.93
C LEU A 224 7.41 -8.46 13.49
N ALA A 225 6.82 -9.65 13.28
CA ALA A 225 5.45 -10.00 13.71
C ALA A 225 5.21 -9.94 15.23
N LYS A 226 6.27 -9.88 16.06
CA LYS A 226 6.15 -9.71 17.51
C LYS A 226 5.69 -8.32 17.92
N HIS A 227 5.92 -7.31 17.06
CA HIS A 227 5.78 -5.91 17.39
C HIS A 227 4.57 -5.25 16.77
N ILE A 228 3.89 -5.94 15.84
CA ILE A 228 2.87 -5.37 14.95
C ILE A 228 1.59 -6.20 14.90
N ASP A 229 0.51 -5.57 14.43
CA ASP A 229 -0.81 -6.18 14.33
C ASP A 229 -1.07 -6.84 12.96
N PHE A 230 -0.38 -6.41 11.89
CA PHE A 230 -0.52 -6.95 10.53
C PHE A 230 0.72 -6.74 9.67
N ILE A 231 0.82 -7.50 8.58
CA ILE A 231 1.79 -7.29 7.50
C ILE A 231 1.08 -7.20 6.15
N SER A 232 1.67 -6.45 5.22
CA SER A 232 1.25 -6.41 3.82
C SER A 232 2.46 -6.51 2.90
N PHE A 233 2.42 -7.41 1.91
CA PHE A 233 3.53 -7.54 0.97
C PHE A 233 3.47 -6.44 -0.09
N GLY A 234 4.50 -5.61 -0.17
CA GLY A 234 4.75 -4.63 -1.24
C GLY A 234 5.53 -5.30 -2.36
N THR A 235 4.85 -6.08 -3.19
CA THR A 235 5.52 -6.96 -4.16
C THR A 235 6.23 -6.22 -5.29
N ASN A 236 5.95 -4.94 -5.53
CA ASN A 236 6.68 -4.15 -6.51
C ASN A 236 8.15 -3.98 -6.08
N ASP A 237 8.38 -3.41 -4.89
CA ASP A 237 9.73 -3.23 -4.34
C ASP A 237 10.38 -4.59 -4.01
N LEU A 238 9.61 -5.55 -3.50
CA LEU A 238 10.12 -6.89 -3.22
C LEU A 238 10.65 -7.56 -4.50
N THR A 239 9.95 -7.45 -5.62
CA THR A 239 10.38 -7.94 -6.93
C THR A 239 11.62 -7.21 -7.39
N GLN A 240 11.61 -5.88 -7.36
CA GLN A 240 12.73 -5.03 -7.75
C GLN A 240 14.01 -5.41 -7.01
N MET A 241 13.94 -5.54 -5.68
CA MET A 241 15.10 -5.86 -4.86
C MET A 241 15.53 -7.33 -4.97
N THR A 242 14.61 -8.25 -5.22
CA THR A 242 14.94 -9.68 -5.40
C THR A 242 15.67 -9.94 -6.71
N PHE A 243 15.23 -9.31 -7.80
CA PHE A 243 15.91 -9.39 -9.09
C PHE A 243 17.12 -8.47 -9.19
N GLY A 244 17.24 -7.45 -8.35
CA GLY A 244 18.21 -6.37 -8.52
C GLY A 244 17.89 -5.51 -9.75
N PHE A 245 16.62 -5.36 -10.10
CA PHE A 245 16.13 -4.57 -11.22
C PHE A 245 15.62 -3.20 -10.74
N SER A 246 15.96 -2.14 -11.47
CA SER A 246 15.23 -0.88 -11.41
C SER A 246 14.05 -1.00 -12.36
N ARG A 247 12.82 -0.96 -11.85
CA ARG A 247 11.61 -1.19 -12.64
C ARG A 247 11.56 -0.27 -13.86
N ASP A 248 11.69 1.04 -13.61
CA ASP A 248 11.55 2.05 -14.65
C ASP A 248 12.61 1.92 -15.76
N ASP A 249 13.81 1.46 -15.41
CA ASP A 249 14.90 1.26 -16.36
C ASP A 249 14.74 -0.05 -17.15
N VAL A 250 14.40 -1.16 -16.47
CA VAL A 250 14.40 -2.47 -17.13
C VAL A 250 13.15 -2.75 -17.95
N GLU A 251 11.99 -2.17 -17.61
CA GLU A 251 10.75 -2.34 -18.38
C GLU A 251 10.91 -1.81 -19.82
N VAL A 252 11.67 -0.73 -20.01
CA VAL A 252 11.91 -0.13 -21.34
C VAL A 252 13.12 -0.73 -22.07
N THR A 253 14.07 -1.35 -21.36
CA THR A 253 15.38 -1.72 -21.95
C THR A 253 15.64 -3.22 -22.00
N VAL A 254 15.19 -3.99 -21.03
CA VAL A 254 15.63 -5.37 -20.81
C VAL A 254 14.49 -6.38 -20.90
N ILE A 255 13.33 -6.08 -20.34
CA ILE A 255 12.24 -7.06 -20.15
C ILE A 255 11.77 -7.65 -21.47
N ASN A 256 11.53 -6.80 -22.49
CA ASN A 256 11.08 -7.28 -23.80
C ASN A 256 12.10 -8.22 -24.45
N GLU A 257 13.39 -7.90 -24.36
CA GLU A 257 14.45 -8.74 -24.90
C GLU A 257 14.54 -10.10 -24.16
N TYR A 258 14.33 -10.09 -22.84
CA TYR A 258 14.31 -11.33 -22.05
C TYR A 258 13.12 -12.22 -22.40
N ILE A 259 11.96 -11.63 -22.70
CA ILE A 259 10.78 -12.37 -23.16
C ILE A 259 11.02 -12.91 -24.56
N GLU A 260 11.54 -12.11 -25.49
CA GLU A 260 11.86 -12.57 -26.86
C GLU A 260 12.89 -13.71 -26.91
N LYS A 261 13.80 -13.73 -25.93
CA LYS A 261 14.82 -14.79 -25.78
C LYS A 261 14.34 -15.97 -24.92
N GLU A 262 13.08 -15.98 -24.51
CA GLU A 262 12.50 -17.03 -23.66
C GLU A 262 13.21 -17.17 -22.29
N LEU A 263 13.86 -16.11 -21.79
CA LEU A 263 14.47 -16.07 -20.46
C LEU A 263 13.45 -15.74 -19.37
N LEU A 264 12.41 -14.99 -19.72
CA LEU A 264 11.24 -14.72 -18.92
C LEU A 264 9.99 -15.05 -19.74
N GLU A 265 9.00 -15.65 -19.10
CA GLU A 265 7.68 -15.87 -19.73
C GLU A 265 6.88 -14.58 -19.82
N LYS A 266 6.95 -13.75 -18.77
CA LYS A 266 6.30 -12.44 -18.64
C LYS A 266 7.14 -11.50 -17.80
N SER A 267 6.76 -10.22 -17.79
CA SER A 267 7.37 -9.26 -16.84
C SER A 267 7.13 -9.70 -15.40
N PRO A 268 8.18 -9.78 -14.56
CA PRO A 268 8.02 -10.09 -13.15
C PRO A 268 7.34 -8.96 -12.36
N PHE A 269 7.11 -7.80 -12.96
CA PHE A 269 6.33 -6.70 -12.40
C PHE A 269 4.83 -6.79 -12.74
N GLU A 270 4.46 -7.59 -13.76
CA GLU A 270 3.08 -7.87 -14.13
C GLU A 270 2.55 -9.14 -13.45
N THR A 271 3.32 -10.23 -13.52
CA THR A 271 2.98 -11.53 -12.93
C THR A 271 4.06 -11.92 -11.92
N LEU A 272 3.66 -12.31 -10.72
CA LEU A 272 4.57 -12.65 -9.62
C LEU A 272 5.52 -13.78 -10.01
N ASP A 273 6.82 -13.55 -9.83
CA ASP A 273 7.84 -14.61 -9.90
C ASP A 273 7.70 -15.55 -8.70
N ILE A 274 7.08 -16.70 -8.92
CA ILE A 274 6.85 -17.69 -7.87
C ILE A 274 8.16 -18.33 -7.40
N GLY A 275 9.15 -18.45 -8.30
CA GLY A 275 10.42 -19.13 -8.04
C GLY A 275 11.33 -18.38 -7.05
N GLY A 276 11.32 -17.06 -7.07
CA GLY A 276 12.11 -16.19 -6.19
C GLY A 276 11.25 -15.41 -5.21
N VAL A 277 10.49 -14.44 -5.73
CA VAL A 277 9.66 -13.54 -4.91
C VAL A 277 8.58 -14.32 -4.15
N GLY A 278 7.95 -15.30 -4.79
CA GLY A 278 6.94 -16.17 -4.17
C GLY A 278 7.48 -16.98 -3.00
N GLN A 279 8.74 -17.42 -3.07
CA GLN A 279 9.40 -18.09 -1.93
C GLN A 279 9.58 -17.15 -0.73
N LEU A 280 9.94 -15.88 -0.98
CA LEU A 280 10.04 -14.87 0.08
C LEU A 280 8.69 -14.59 0.69
N VAL A 281 7.63 -14.45 -0.11
CA VAL A 281 6.24 -14.28 0.36
C VAL A 281 5.84 -15.46 1.24
N THR A 282 6.01 -16.69 0.78
CA THR A 282 5.67 -17.91 1.54
C THR A 282 6.44 -18.00 2.85
N THR A 283 7.73 -17.67 2.82
CA THR A 283 8.58 -17.63 4.01
C THR A 283 8.05 -16.58 5.00
N GLY A 284 7.78 -15.37 4.54
CA GLY A 284 7.26 -14.29 5.38
C GLY A 284 5.93 -14.64 6.04
N ILE A 285 4.98 -15.22 5.29
CA ILE A 285 3.69 -15.71 5.82
C ILE A 285 3.92 -16.76 6.90
N THR A 286 4.71 -17.79 6.59
CA THR A 286 4.96 -18.91 7.48
C THR A 286 5.62 -18.48 8.79
N GLU A 287 6.68 -17.68 8.71
CA GLU A 287 7.42 -17.23 9.90
C GLU A 287 6.59 -16.25 10.75
N SER A 288 5.82 -15.38 10.13
CA SER A 288 4.92 -14.47 10.87
C SER A 288 3.84 -15.23 11.63
N ARG A 289 3.19 -16.22 10.99
CA ARG A 289 2.12 -17.01 11.64
C ARG A 289 2.61 -17.98 12.71
N LYS A 290 3.87 -18.43 12.64
CA LYS A 290 4.48 -19.18 13.74
C LYS A 290 4.57 -18.39 15.04
N VAL A 291 4.79 -17.07 14.93
CA VAL A 291 4.91 -16.15 16.08
C VAL A 291 3.55 -15.63 16.51
N ASN A 292 2.75 -15.19 15.55
CA ASN A 292 1.40 -14.68 15.77
C ASN A 292 0.42 -15.38 14.81
N PRO A 293 -0.23 -16.47 15.24
CA PRO A 293 -1.15 -17.24 14.39
C PRO A 293 -2.34 -16.44 13.85
N SER A 294 -2.70 -15.34 14.50
CA SER A 294 -3.83 -14.46 14.12
C SER A 294 -3.39 -13.19 13.39
N ILE A 295 -2.10 -13.05 13.06
CA ILE A 295 -1.63 -11.86 12.33
C ILE A 295 -2.34 -11.75 10.99
N LYS A 296 -2.90 -10.58 10.70
CA LYS A 296 -3.51 -10.30 9.41
C LYS A 296 -2.42 -10.11 8.36
N ILE A 297 -2.57 -10.79 7.22
CA ILE A 297 -1.58 -10.80 6.14
C ILE A 297 -2.25 -10.42 4.83
N GLY A 298 -1.73 -9.39 4.17
CA GLY A 298 -2.21 -8.94 2.88
C GLY A 298 -1.13 -8.72 1.84
N ILE A 299 -1.59 -8.31 0.67
CA ILE A 299 -0.75 -7.85 -0.42
C ILE A 299 -1.31 -6.55 -0.99
N CYS A 300 -0.46 -5.63 -1.37
CA CYS A 300 -0.86 -4.35 -1.97
C CYS A 300 -0.03 -3.94 -3.20
N GLY A 301 0.87 -4.81 -3.69
CA GLY A 301 1.56 -4.60 -4.97
C GLY A 301 0.65 -4.86 -6.18
N GLU A 302 1.13 -4.55 -7.38
CA GLU A 302 0.39 -4.71 -8.66
C GLU A 302 -0.09 -6.16 -8.87
N HIS A 303 0.62 -7.14 -8.33
CA HIS A 303 0.29 -8.56 -8.40
C HIS A 303 -1.05 -8.91 -7.71
N GLY A 304 -1.56 -8.05 -6.83
CA GLY A 304 -2.90 -8.18 -6.24
C GLY A 304 -4.05 -8.07 -7.25
N GLY A 305 -3.77 -7.58 -8.46
CA GLY A 305 -4.72 -7.49 -9.57
C GLY A 305 -4.49 -8.50 -10.70
N ASP A 306 -3.42 -9.31 -10.66
CA ASP A 306 -3.11 -10.31 -11.68
C ASP A 306 -3.70 -11.69 -11.32
N PRO A 307 -4.50 -12.33 -12.19
CA PRO A 307 -5.16 -13.61 -11.91
C PRO A 307 -4.23 -14.74 -11.48
N ALA A 308 -3.06 -14.89 -12.13
CA ALA A 308 -2.11 -15.95 -11.81
C ALA A 308 -1.45 -15.71 -10.45
N SER A 309 -1.10 -14.47 -10.16
CA SER A 309 -0.54 -14.05 -8.88
C SER A 309 -1.54 -14.20 -7.74
N ILE A 310 -2.81 -13.82 -7.94
CA ILE A 310 -3.89 -13.98 -6.95
C ILE A 310 -4.03 -15.46 -6.56
N ARG A 311 -3.99 -16.38 -7.54
CA ARG A 311 -4.06 -17.82 -7.24
C ARG A 311 -2.96 -18.25 -6.27
N PHE A 312 -1.72 -17.94 -6.59
CA PHE A 312 -0.60 -18.26 -5.71
C PHE A 312 -0.74 -17.63 -4.31
N LEU A 313 -1.16 -16.38 -4.22
CA LEU A 313 -1.28 -15.63 -2.97
C LEU A 313 -2.39 -16.19 -2.06
N VAL A 314 -3.53 -16.55 -2.65
CA VAL A 314 -4.64 -17.19 -1.90
C VAL A 314 -4.21 -18.56 -1.40
N ASP A 315 -3.56 -19.37 -2.24
CA ASP A 315 -3.02 -20.69 -1.84
C ASP A 315 -1.94 -20.55 -0.75
N ALA A 316 -1.13 -19.50 -0.79
CA ALA A 316 -0.14 -19.18 0.24
C ALA A 316 -0.79 -18.72 1.57
N GLY A 317 -2.06 -18.33 1.55
CA GLY A 317 -2.86 -18.04 2.73
C GLY A 317 -2.86 -16.58 3.15
N VAL A 318 -2.90 -15.62 2.21
CA VAL A 318 -3.17 -14.21 2.54
C VAL A 318 -4.63 -14.02 2.96
N ASP A 319 -4.88 -13.05 3.83
CA ASP A 319 -6.22 -12.71 4.29
C ASP A 319 -6.92 -11.70 3.36
N TYR A 320 -6.14 -10.90 2.62
CA TYR A 320 -6.67 -10.01 1.59
C TYR A 320 -5.68 -9.80 0.44
N VAL A 321 -6.25 -9.52 -0.73
CA VAL A 321 -5.54 -8.97 -1.89
C VAL A 321 -6.02 -7.53 -2.13
N SER A 322 -5.11 -6.62 -2.44
CA SER A 322 -5.42 -5.22 -2.70
C SER A 322 -4.90 -4.82 -4.09
N CYS A 323 -5.75 -4.18 -4.88
CA CYS A 323 -5.44 -3.80 -6.27
C CYS A 323 -6.08 -2.46 -6.63
N SER A 324 -5.73 -1.92 -7.79
CA SER A 324 -6.35 -0.69 -8.30
C SER A 324 -7.86 -0.89 -8.55
N PRO A 325 -8.71 0.14 -8.41
CA PRO A 325 -10.17 0.03 -8.53
C PRO A 325 -10.67 -0.72 -9.77
N PRO A 326 -10.12 -0.52 -10.99
CA PRO A 326 -10.56 -1.26 -12.18
C PRO A 326 -10.30 -2.77 -12.14
N ARG A 327 -9.39 -3.23 -11.29
CA ARG A 327 -9.03 -4.65 -11.12
C ARG A 327 -9.90 -5.38 -10.09
N ILE A 328 -10.67 -4.67 -9.28
CA ILE A 328 -11.48 -5.24 -8.20
C ILE A 328 -12.46 -6.31 -8.69
N PRO A 329 -13.26 -6.10 -9.77
CA PRO A 329 -14.18 -7.13 -10.25
C PRO A 329 -13.48 -8.44 -10.64
N ILE A 330 -12.30 -8.33 -11.28
CA ILE A 330 -11.48 -9.50 -11.64
C ILE A 330 -10.96 -10.20 -10.37
N ALA A 331 -10.42 -9.45 -9.43
CA ALA A 331 -9.90 -10.01 -8.18
C ALA A 331 -11.00 -10.72 -7.36
N ARG A 332 -12.23 -10.16 -7.31
CA ARG A 332 -13.40 -10.78 -6.67
C ARG A 332 -13.72 -12.13 -7.30
N LEU A 333 -13.79 -12.19 -8.63
CA LEU A 333 -14.12 -13.41 -9.37
C LEU A 333 -13.03 -14.48 -9.21
N ILE A 334 -11.77 -14.13 -9.45
CA ILE A 334 -10.64 -15.06 -9.37
C ILE A 334 -10.49 -15.65 -7.97
N SER A 335 -10.52 -14.79 -6.94
CA SER A 335 -10.42 -15.25 -5.55
C SER A 335 -11.52 -16.27 -5.20
N SER A 336 -12.72 -16.12 -5.75
CA SER A 336 -13.83 -17.04 -5.52
C SER A 336 -13.69 -18.34 -6.31
N GLN A 337 -13.23 -18.29 -7.56
CA GLN A 337 -12.95 -19.48 -8.38
C GLN A 337 -11.91 -20.38 -7.71
N ILE A 338 -10.84 -19.80 -7.15
CA ILE A 338 -9.82 -20.57 -6.43
C ILE A 338 -10.44 -21.37 -5.28
N LEU A 339 -11.35 -20.76 -4.53
CA LEU A 339 -12.01 -21.40 -3.39
C LEU A 339 -13.01 -22.50 -3.77
N LEU A 340 -13.47 -22.53 -5.02
CA LEU A 340 -14.28 -23.65 -5.56
C LEU A 340 -13.41 -24.82 -5.97
N ASP A 341 -12.15 -24.59 -6.31
CA ASP A 341 -11.18 -25.63 -6.69
C ASP A 341 -10.51 -26.29 -5.48
N MET A 342 -10.64 -25.71 -4.27
CA MET A 342 -10.09 -26.20 -2.99
C MET A 342 -11.09 -27.12 -2.27
#